data_e371a9ad1cc9c72363f9277051000cff
#
_entry.id   e371a9ad1cc9c72363f9277051000cff
#
_cell.length_a   1.000
_cell.length_b   1.000
_cell.length_c   1.000
_cell.angle_alpha   90.00
_cell.angle_beta   90.00
_cell.angle_gamma   90.00
#
_symmetry.space_group_name_H-M   'P 1'
#
loop_
_entity.id
_entity.type
_entity.pdbx_description
1 polymer ?
#
loop_
_entity_poly.entity_id
_entity_poly.type
_entity_poly.pdbx_seq_one_letter_code
_entity_poly.pdbx_strand_id
1 'polypeptide(L)'
;MKTCVIMSAYNGEKYIGEQLDSIFSQNYKGELFVYIRDDGSTDNTLEYLRERSEYSALNLIIKCGDNRGAAGSFLEAIKNAPDADIYAFCDQDDVWEPGKIHTFQTAIEKEKTLIPVLWISNYNVVDKDLKIVESNRLVEPVTDDLYALFYNNIPGCVMAFNKALLHKMRQLNLTSIRMHDIMALNIALLTGKMIYDSKSYVNYRQHENNVIGYKHKKIKLSNWIKDKIKLFVNKESYSIGEYAEQVLINFSDYMNEYKKNEYMVIRDYNKSVINKLKLLSKNYTRAKINRTTISIRCKILFGLM
;
A
#
# COMPACT_ATOMS: atom_id res chain seq x y z
N MET A 1 -23.55 -2.94 -7.98
CA MET A 1 -22.19 -2.99 -7.40
C MET A 1 -21.65 -1.58 -7.31
N LYS A 2 -21.00 -1.27 -6.20
CA LYS A 2 -20.47 0.04 -5.87
C LYS A 2 -18.96 -0.06 -5.71
N THR A 3 -18.19 0.74 -6.44
CA THR A 3 -16.72 0.71 -6.41
C THR A 3 -16.18 2.05 -5.90
N CYS A 4 -15.31 1.99 -4.89
CA CYS A 4 -14.62 3.13 -4.32
C CYS A 4 -13.14 3.08 -4.64
N VAL A 5 -12.60 4.05 -5.36
CA VAL A 5 -11.17 4.26 -5.50
C VAL A 5 -10.70 5.12 -4.34
N ILE A 6 -9.78 4.61 -3.52
CA ILE A 6 -9.18 5.33 -2.38
C ILE A 6 -7.88 5.95 -2.85
N MET A 7 -7.82 7.27 -2.90
CA MET A 7 -6.66 8.05 -3.34
C MET A 7 -6.11 8.90 -2.20
N SER A 8 -4.80 8.97 -2.07
CA SER A 8 -4.10 9.97 -1.26
C SER A 8 -3.47 11.00 -2.18
N ALA A 9 -3.71 12.29 -1.90
CA ALA A 9 -3.16 13.39 -2.67
C ALA A 9 -2.31 14.32 -1.79
N TYR A 10 -1.16 14.74 -2.32
CA TYR A 10 -0.29 15.76 -1.73
C TYR A 10 0.56 16.42 -2.80
N ASN A 11 0.35 17.71 -3.05
CA ASN A 11 1.05 18.50 -4.07
C ASN A 11 1.07 17.80 -5.44
N GLY A 12 -0.12 17.37 -5.89
CA GLY A 12 -0.32 16.55 -7.08
C GLY A 12 -0.85 17.29 -8.30
N GLU A 13 -0.89 18.64 -8.28
CA GLU A 13 -1.51 19.45 -9.34
C GLU A 13 -1.09 19.05 -10.75
N LYS A 14 0.15 18.58 -10.90
CA LYS A 14 0.75 18.26 -12.19
C LYS A 14 0.18 16.99 -12.83
N TYR A 15 -0.23 15.99 -12.05
CA TYR A 15 -0.55 14.66 -12.57
C TYR A 15 -1.95 14.16 -12.20
N ILE A 16 -2.56 14.70 -11.15
CA ILE A 16 -3.81 14.20 -10.59
C ILE A 16 -4.97 14.23 -11.60
N GLY A 17 -4.94 15.20 -12.52
CA GLY A 17 -5.93 15.32 -13.59
C GLY A 17 -5.89 14.12 -14.54
N GLU A 18 -4.71 13.80 -15.03
CA GLU A 18 -4.50 12.67 -15.94
C GLU A 18 -4.85 11.33 -15.27
N GLN A 19 -4.51 11.19 -13.98
CA GLN A 19 -4.89 10.01 -13.20
C GLN A 19 -6.41 9.89 -13.06
N LEU A 20 -7.13 10.96 -12.73
CA LEU A 20 -8.60 10.96 -12.63
C LEU A 20 -9.26 10.65 -13.97
N ASP A 21 -8.77 11.22 -15.07
CA ASP A 21 -9.27 10.93 -16.41
C ASP A 21 -9.09 9.45 -16.75
N SER A 22 -7.96 8.84 -16.36
CA SER A 22 -7.71 7.41 -16.57
C SER A 22 -8.65 6.50 -15.76
N ILE A 23 -9.14 6.95 -14.60
CA ILE A 23 -10.11 6.23 -13.78
C ILE A 23 -11.52 6.35 -14.38
N PHE A 24 -11.96 7.55 -14.71
CA PHE A 24 -13.33 7.78 -15.16
C PHE A 24 -13.58 7.39 -16.62
N SER A 25 -12.54 7.19 -17.42
CA SER A 25 -12.63 6.61 -18.77
C SER A 25 -12.72 5.08 -18.77
N GLN A 26 -12.64 4.41 -17.61
CA GLN A 26 -12.71 2.97 -17.52
C GLN A 26 -14.09 2.41 -17.87
N ASN A 27 -14.12 1.18 -18.38
CA ASN A 27 -15.34 0.40 -18.42
C ASN A 27 -15.58 -0.29 -17.08
N TYR A 28 -16.75 -0.06 -16.48
CA TYR A 28 -17.10 -0.63 -15.17
C TYR A 28 -18.60 -0.89 -15.04
N LYS A 29 -18.98 -1.71 -14.08
CA LYS A 29 -20.36 -2.03 -13.73
C LYS A 29 -20.81 -1.26 -12.50
N GLY A 30 -22.03 -0.70 -12.55
CA GLY A 30 -22.66 -0.06 -11.40
C GLY A 30 -22.14 1.34 -11.12
N GLU A 31 -21.90 1.68 -9.87
CA GLU A 31 -21.50 3.01 -9.40
C GLU A 31 -19.99 3.06 -9.15
N LEU A 32 -19.33 4.11 -9.61
CA LEU A 32 -17.93 4.40 -9.37
C LEU A 32 -17.79 5.78 -8.74
N PHE A 33 -16.99 5.88 -7.67
CA PHE A 33 -16.59 7.15 -7.09
C PHE A 33 -15.15 7.08 -6.58
N VAL A 34 -14.52 8.25 -6.49
CA VAL A 34 -13.16 8.39 -5.96
C VAL A 34 -13.21 9.12 -4.62
N TYR A 35 -12.76 8.46 -3.57
CA TYR A 35 -12.56 9.06 -2.26
C TYR A 35 -11.11 9.54 -2.15
N ILE A 36 -10.93 10.86 -2.13
CA ILE A 36 -9.63 11.50 -2.11
C ILE A 36 -9.38 12.10 -0.73
N ARG A 37 -8.31 11.68 -0.07
CA ARG A 37 -7.79 12.35 1.10
C ARG A 37 -6.63 13.24 0.68
N ASP A 38 -6.84 14.55 0.72
CA ASP A 38 -5.77 15.54 0.54
C ASP A 38 -4.97 15.67 1.83
N ASP A 39 -3.66 15.43 1.74
CA ASP A 39 -2.72 15.39 2.87
C ASP A 39 -2.10 16.77 3.16
N GLY A 40 -2.90 17.84 3.05
CA GLY A 40 -2.47 19.20 3.29
C GLY A 40 -1.67 19.79 2.14
N SER A 41 -2.15 19.63 0.90
CA SER A 41 -1.51 20.23 -0.29
C SER A 41 -1.39 21.74 -0.17
N THR A 42 -0.27 22.27 -0.65
CA THR A 42 0.08 23.70 -0.66
C THR A 42 0.16 24.30 -2.08
N ASP A 43 0.00 23.45 -3.09
CA ASP A 43 -0.15 23.82 -4.50
C ASP A 43 -1.63 23.90 -4.90
N ASN A 44 -1.95 23.98 -6.19
CA ASN A 44 -3.33 24.09 -6.68
C ASN A 44 -4.10 22.76 -6.70
N THR A 45 -3.58 21.68 -6.10
CA THR A 45 -4.24 20.36 -6.10
C THR A 45 -5.67 20.43 -5.63
N LEU A 46 -5.91 21.08 -4.49
CA LEU A 46 -7.23 21.13 -3.87
C LEU A 46 -8.23 21.98 -4.67
N GLU A 47 -7.78 23.10 -5.23
CA GLU A 47 -8.58 23.95 -6.12
C GLU A 47 -8.99 23.18 -7.36
N TYR A 48 -8.05 22.53 -8.04
CA TYR A 48 -8.30 21.69 -9.20
C TYR A 48 -9.31 20.57 -8.90
N LEU A 49 -9.18 19.87 -7.77
CA LEU A 49 -10.11 18.81 -7.39
C LEU A 49 -11.54 19.33 -7.14
N ARG A 50 -11.68 20.50 -6.53
CA ARG A 50 -12.99 21.14 -6.30
C ARG A 50 -13.66 21.52 -7.62
N GLU A 51 -12.93 22.15 -8.52
CA GLU A 51 -13.44 22.49 -9.86
C GLU A 51 -13.89 21.25 -10.62
N ARG A 52 -13.08 20.17 -10.61
CA ARG A 52 -13.45 18.90 -11.25
C ARG A 52 -14.70 18.27 -10.62
N SER A 53 -14.90 18.40 -9.33
CA SER A 53 -16.09 17.90 -8.63
C SER A 53 -17.35 18.69 -8.97
N GLU A 54 -17.24 20.00 -9.17
CA GLU A 54 -18.37 20.90 -9.43
C GLU A 54 -18.79 20.90 -10.91
N TYR A 55 -17.83 20.91 -11.83
CA TYR A 55 -18.06 21.12 -13.26
C TYR A 55 -18.06 19.84 -14.11
N SER A 56 -17.65 18.72 -13.53
CA SER A 56 -17.70 17.43 -14.20
C SER A 56 -18.66 16.48 -13.47
N ALA A 57 -19.31 15.59 -14.22
CA ALA A 57 -20.15 14.54 -13.63
C ALA A 57 -19.34 13.47 -12.86
N LEU A 58 -18.11 13.84 -12.40
CA LEU A 58 -17.23 12.95 -11.68
C LEU A 58 -17.67 12.84 -10.23
N ASN A 59 -17.89 11.63 -9.76
CA ASN A 59 -18.28 11.36 -8.38
C ASN A 59 -17.04 11.38 -7.49
N LEU A 60 -16.62 12.57 -7.04
CA LEU A 60 -15.48 12.80 -6.15
C LEU A 60 -15.95 13.11 -4.74
N ILE A 61 -15.34 12.47 -3.75
CA ILE A 61 -15.51 12.75 -2.33
C ILE A 61 -14.17 13.20 -1.78
N ILE A 62 -14.01 14.50 -1.55
CA ILE A 62 -12.76 15.12 -1.13
C ILE A 62 -12.76 15.36 0.37
N LYS A 63 -11.72 14.89 1.05
CA LYS A 63 -11.47 15.14 2.48
C LYS A 63 -10.07 15.73 2.65
N CYS A 64 -10.00 16.91 3.27
CA CYS A 64 -8.74 17.58 3.57
C CYS A 64 -8.32 17.27 5.01
N GLY A 65 -7.03 17.23 5.25
CA GLY A 65 -6.45 17.05 6.58
C GLY A 65 -5.00 17.51 6.64
N ASP A 66 -4.44 17.52 7.84
CA ASP A 66 -3.03 17.84 8.04
C ASP A 66 -2.13 16.80 7.37
N ASN A 67 -0.91 17.19 7.01
CA ASN A 67 0.08 16.31 6.40
C ASN A 67 0.52 15.23 7.40
N ARG A 68 0.23 13.96 7.06
CA ARG A 68 0.59 12.76 7.82
C ARG A 68 1.52 11.84 7.03
N GLY A 69 1.94 12.28 5.86
CA GLY A 69 2.68 11.46 4.91
C GLY A 69 1.82 10.35 4.29
N ALA A 70 2.31 9.72 3.23
CA ALA A 70 1.55 8.74 2.46
C ALA A 70 0.93 7.62 3.32
N ALA A 71 1.70 7.04 4.25
CA ALA A 71 1.21 5.97 5.11
C ALA A 71 0.06 6.41 6.02
N GLY A 72 0.20 7.57 6.68
CA GLY A 72 -0.84 8.15 7.56
C GLY A 72 -2.06 8.59 6.79
N SER A 73 -1.87 9.18 5.61
CA SER A 73 -2.94 9.59 4.71
C SER A 73 -3.80 8.40 4.26
N PHE A 74 -3.19 7.31 3.78
CA PHE A 74 -3.92 6.11 3.43
C PHE A 74 -4.57 5.42 4.63
N LEU A 75 -3.92 5.39 5.80
CA LEU A 75 -4.54 4.84 7.01
C LEU A 75 -5.83 5.58 7.37
N GLU A 76 -5.80 6.91 7.30
CA GLU A 76 -6.98 7.72 7.56
C GLU A 76 -8.04 7.54 6.47
N ALA A 77 -7.64 7.45 5.20
CA ALA A 77 -8.54 7.17 4.10
C ALA A 77 -9.23 5.80 4.24
N ILE A 78 -8.50 4.75 4.63
CA ILE A 78 -9.06 3.43 4.91
C ILE A 78 -10.12 3.51 6.03
N LYS A 79 -9.84 4.24 7.10
CA LYS A 79 -10.78 4.40 8.24
C LYS A 79 -12.08 5.10 7.83
N ASN A 80 -12.01 6.07 6.94
CA ASN A 80 -13.11 6.98 6.62
C ASN A 80 -13.73 6.79 5.23
N ALA A 81 -13.19 5.92 4.37
CA ALA A 81 -13.76 5.67 3.06
C ALA A 81 -15.24 5.25 3.16
N PRO A 82 -16.13 5.80 2.31
CA PRO A 82 -17.54 5.43 2.28
C PRO A 82 -17.76 3.95 2.00
N ASP A 83 -18.97 3.48 2.30
CA ASP A 83 -19.33 2.08 2.07
C ASP A 83 -19.44 1.77 0.57
N ALA A 84 -18.76 0.70 0.16
CA ALA A 84 -18.77 0.16 -1.20
C ALA A 84 -18.61 -1.36 -1.18
N ASP A 85 -18.84 -2.02 -2.30
CA ASP A 85 -18.65 -3.47 -2.43
C ASP A 85 -17.18 -3.82 -2.70
N ILE A 86 -16.51 -2.97 -3.49
CA ILE A 86 -15.13 -3.13 -3.92
C ILE A 86 -14.38 -1.81 -3.74
N TYR A 87 -13.12 -1.92 -3.35
CA TYR A 87 -12.19 -0.81 -3.17
C TYR A 87 -10.93 -1.03 -4.00
N ALA A 88 -10.28 0.07 -4.41
CA ALA A 88 -8.96 0.02 -5.02
C ALA A 88 -8.10 1.17 -4.49
N PHE A 89 -6.83 0.91 -4.20
CA PHE A 89 -5.89 1.98 -3.90
C PHE A 89 -5.39 2.65 -5.17
N CYS A 90 -5.11 3.93 -5.07
CA CYS A 90 -4.65 4.75 -6.18
C CYS A 90 -3.64 5.81 -5.69
N ASP A 91 -2.50 5.88 -6.34
CA ASP A 91 -1.58 7.01 -6.20
C ASP A 91 -2.03 8.14 -7.15
N GLN A 92 -1.70 9.39 -6.84
CA GLN A 92 -2.20 10.58 -7.57
C GLN A 92 -1.53 10.83 -8.93
N ASP A 93 -0.44 10.13 -9.21
CA ASP A 93 0.54 10.46 -10.25
C ASP A 93 0.74 9.35 -11.31
N ASP A 94 0.00 8.25 -11.19
CA ASP A 94 0.01 7.14 -12.13
C ASP A 94 -0.98 7.35 -13.29
N VAL A 95 -1.11 6.35 -14.17
CA VAL A 95 -2.18 6.25 -15.18
C VAL A 95 -2.67 4.81 -15.25
N TRP A 96 -3.98 4.62 -15.14
CA TRP A 96 -4.58 3.29 -15.26
C TRP A 96 -4.84 2.92 -16.71
N GLU A 97 -4.44 1.71 -17.07
CA GLU A 97 -4.74 1.11 -18.37
C GLU A 97 -6.23 0.75 -18.49
N PRO A 98 -6.82 0.83 -19.69
CA PRO A 98 -8.21 0.45 -19.91
C PRO A 98 -8.53 -0.98 -19.44
N GLY A 99 -9.71 -1.14 -18.83
CA GLY A 99 -10.22 -2.43 -18.36
C GLY A 99 -9.75 -2.86 -16.98
N LYS A 100 -8.94 -2.07 -16.26
CA LYS A 100 -8.52 -2.38 -14.89
C LYS A 100 -9.72 -2.60 -13.98
N ILE A 101 -10.65 -1.65 -13.93
CA ILE A 101 -11.83 -1.72 -13.04
C ILE A 101 -12.69 -2.92 -13.41
N HIS A 102 -13.01 -3.12 -14.67
CA HIS A 102 -13.80 -4.27 -15.11
C HIS A 102 -13.16 -5.61 -14.72
N THR A 103 -11.84 -5.70 -14.84
CA THR A 103 -11.10 -6.93 -14.54
C THR A 103 -11.15 -7.26 -13.05
N PHE A 104 -10.82 -6.31 -12.15
CA PHE A 104 -10.86 -6.60 -10.73
C PHE A 104 -12.29 -6.80 -10.21
N GLN A 105 -13.29 -6.06 -10.73
CA GLN A 105 -14.70 -6.29 -10.42
C GLN A 105 -15.09 -7.74 -10.75
N THR A 106 -14.78 -8.20 -11.95
CA THR A 106 -15.11 -9.55 -12.41
C THR A 106 -14.38 -10.62 -11.59
N ALA A 107 -13.11 -10.40 -11.27
CA ALA A 107 -12.31 -11.35 -10.49
C ALA A 107 -12.83 -11.49 -9.05
N ILE A 108 -13.15 -10.37 -8.40
CA ILE A 108 -13.65 -10.37 -7.01
C ILE A 108 -15.08 -10.93 -6.92
N GLU A 109 -15.96 -10.59 -7.88
CA GLU A 109 -17.33 -11.12 -7.93
C GLU A 109 -17.38 -12.64 -8.07
N LYS A 110 -16.46 -13.24 -8.84
CA LYS A 110 -16.39 -14.68 -9.04
C LYS A 110 -16.16 -15.47 -7.74
N GLU A 111 -15.51 -14.85 -6.77
CA GLU A 111 -15.20 -15.52 -5.50
C GLU A 111 -16.45 -15.84 -4.67
N LYS A 112 -17.56 -15.10 -4.84
CA LYS A 112 -18.86 -15.33 -4.15
C LYS A 112 -18.75 -15.63 -2.66
N THR A 113 -17.72 -15.12 -1.99
CA THR A 113 -17.38 -15.44 -0.61
C THR A 113 -17.47 -14.23 0.29
N LEU A 114 -17.71 -14.48 1.57
CA LEU A 114 -17.67 -13.46 2.61
C LEU A 114 -16.25 -13.25 3.18
N ILE A 115 -15.26 -13.99 2.69
CA ILE A 115 -13.87 -13.86 3.14
C ILE A 115 -13.19 -12.66 2.49
N PRO A 116 -12.14 -12.12 3.12
CA PRO A 116 -11.28 -11.09 2.51
C PRO A 116 -10.69 -11.56 1.19
N VAL A 117 -10.81 -10.73 0.15
CA VAL A 117 -10.21 -10.97 -1.17
C VAL A 117 -9.40 -9.75 -1.56
N LEU A 118 -8.14 -9.99 -1.90
CA LEU A 118 -7.22 -9.00 -2.49
C LEU A 118 -6.91 -9.42 -3.92
N TRP A 119 -7.27 -8.59 -4.89
CA TRP A 119 -6.82 -8.71 -6.27
C TRP A 119 -5.61 -7.80 -6.47
N ILE A 120 -4.60 -8.30 -7.16
CA ILE A 120 -3.40 -7.54 -7.55
C ILE A 120 -3.13 -7.76 -9.02
N SER A 121 -2.62 -6.73 -9.69
CA SER A 121 -2.15 -6.83 -11.06
C SER A 121 -0.65 -6.62 -11.18
N ASN A 122 -0.14 -6.82 -12.39
CA ASN A 122 1.16 -6.31 -12.77
C ASN A 122 1.08 -4.82 -13.11
N TYR A 123 2.23 -4.19 -13.34
CA TYR A 123 2.36 -2.79 -13.73
C TYR A 123 3.57 -2.57 -14.63
N ASN A 124 3.50 -1.49 -15.40
CA ASN A 124 4.65 -0.98 -16.13
C ASN A 124 5.27 0.19 -15.36
N VAL A 125 6.57 0.32 -15.42
CA VAL A 125 7.26 1.53 -14.95
C VAL A 125 7.41 2.45 -16.15
N VAL A 126 6.94 3.70 -15.99
CA VAL A 126 7.03 4.73 -17.04
C VAL A 126 7.77 5.96 -16.53
N ASP A 127 8.34 6.75 -17.42
CA ASP A 127 8.91 8.04 -17.08
C ASP A 127 7.83 9.13 -16.92
N LYS A 128 8.26 10.36 -16.66
CA LYS A 128 7.35 11.51 -16.50
C LYS A 128 6.45 11.78 -17.72
N ASP A 129 6.86 11.34 -18.91
CA ASP A 129 6.17 11.52 -20.19
C ASP A 129 5.43 10.23 -20.65
N LEU A 130 5.19 9.29 -19.73
CA LEU A 130 4.52 7.99 -19.94
C LEU A 130 5.25 7.03 -20.89
N LYS A 131 6.53 7.23 -21.17
CA LYS A 131 7.32 6.27 -21.93
C LYS A 131 7.70 5.09 -21.06
N ILE A 132 7.47 3.88 -21.55
CA ILE A 132 7.76 2.64 -20.84
C ILE A 132 9.27 2.52 -20.60
N VAL A 133 9.66 2.41 -19.33
CA VAL A 133 11.03 2.14 -18.86
C VAL A 133 11.21 0.65 -18.58
N GLU A 134 10.19 0.02 -17.98
CA GLU A 134 10.19 -1.41 -17.68
C GLU A 134 8.74 -1.94 -17.71
N SER A 135 8.52 -3.01 -18.47
CA SER A 135 7.21 -3.65 -18.56
C SER A 135 7.10 -4.82 -17.59
N ASN A 136 5.86 -5.08 -17.11
CA ASN A 136 5.54 -6.24 -16.26
C ASN A 136 6.50 -6.40 -15.08
N ARG A 137 6.65 -5.33 -14.30
CA ARG A 137 7.61 -5.21 -13.20
C ARG A 137 7.46 -6.25 -12.10
N LEU A 138 6.22 -6.70 -11.82
CA LEU A 138 5.93 -7.68 -10.79
C LEU A 138 6.05 -9.10 -11.35
N VAL A 139 7.22 -9.70 -11.19
CA VAL A 139 7.46 -11.08 -11.68
C VAL A 139 6.90 -12.13 -10.74
N GLU A 140 7.17 -12.00 -9.44
CA GLU A 140 6.71 -12.91 -8.39
C GLU A 140 6.13 -12.10 -7.22
N PRO A 141 4.81 -12.11 -7.00
CA PRO A 141 4.23 -11.46 -5.84
C PRO A 141 4.61 -12.20 -4.54
N VAL A 142 4.70 -11.46 -3.45
CA VAL A 142 4.85 -12.04 -2.11
C VAL A 142 3.57 -12.77 -1.74
N THR A 143 3.71 -14.02 -1.26
CA THR A 143 2.58 -14.91 -0.89
C THR A 143 2.62 -15.39 0.56
N ASP A 144 3.63 -14.98 1.34
CA ASP A 144 3.77 -15.30 2.76
C ASP A 144 3.48 -14.07 3.61
N ASP A 145 2.56 -14.17 4.55
CA ASP A 145 2.09 -13.04 5.37
C ASP A 145 3.18 -12.50 6.31
N LEU A 146 4.01 -13.37 6.90
CA LEU A 146 5.12 -12.93 7.76
C LEU A 146 6.21 -12.24 6.95
N TYR A 147 6.54 -12.78 5.77
CA TYR A 147 7.52 -12.18 4.87
C TYR A 147 7.06 -10.81 4.36
N ALA A 148 5.76 -10.66 4.07
CA ALA A 148 5.15 -9.41 3.62
C ALA A 148 5.38 -8.24 4.60
N LEU A 149 5.44 -8.50 5.91
CA LEU A 149 5.70 -7.48 6.92
C LEU A 149 7.08 -6.82 6.79
N PHE A 150 8.07 -7.57 6.30
CA PHE A 150 9.45 -7.11 6.17
C PHE A 150 9.81 -6.70 4.75
N TYR A 151 9.24 -7.38 3.79
CA TYR A 151 9.50 -7.17 2.38
C TYR A 151 8.23 -7.25 1.56
N ASN A 152 7.81 -6.12 0.98
CA ASN A 152 6.72 -6.05 0.03
C ASN A 152 7.25 -5.55 -1.32
N ASN A 153 6.87 -6.24 -2.41
CA ASN A 153 7.17 -5.86 -3.79
C ASN A 153 5.92 -5.49 -4.60
N ILE A 154 4.77 -5.39 -3.93
CA ILE A 154 3.48 -5.13 -4.55
C ILE A 154 3.04 -3.71 -4.14
N PRO A 155 3.11 -2.70 -5.02
CA PRO A 155 2.68 -1.34 -4.68
C PRO A 155 1.15 -1.27 -4.51
N GLY A 156 0.69 -0.32 -3.70
CA GLY A 156 -0.73 -0.13 -3.42
C GLY A 156 -1.56 0.14 -4.68
N CYS A 157 -1.05 0.92 -5.62
CA CYS A 157 -1.76 1.30 -6.85
C CYS A 157 -2.19 0.11 -7.75
N VAL A 158 -1.63 -1.09 -7.54
CA VAL A 158 -2.06 -2.31 -8.27
C VAL A 158 -3.05 -3.15 -7.49
N MET A 159 -3.50 -2.72 -6.30
CA MET A 159 -4.37 -3.47 -5.40
C MET A 159 -5.83 -3.05 -5.54
N ALA A 160 -6.73 -4.04 -5.63
CA ALA A 160 -8.15 -3.87 -5.40
C ALA A 160 -8.67 -4.97 -4.45
N PHE A 161 -9.72 -4.69 -3.67
CA PHE A 161 -10.16 -5.60 -2.63
C PHE A 161 -11.65 -5.44 -2.31
N ASN A 162 -12.22 -6.47 -1.71
CA ASN A 162 -13.62 -6.46 -1.31
C ASN A 162 -13.83 -5.76 0.04
N LYS A 163 -15.10 -5.48 0.35
CA LYS A 163 -15.56 -4.91 1.62
C LYS A 163 -15.11 -5.72 2.84
N ALA A 164 -15.01 -7.05 2.72
CA ALA A 164 -14.57 -7.91 3.82
C ALA A 164 -13.11 -7.60 4.22
N LEU A 165 -12.21 -7.36 3.25
CA LEU A 165 -10.83 -6.96 3.56
C LEU A 165 -10.76 -5.56 4.17
N LEU A 166 -11.54 -4.59 3.68
CA LEU A 166 -11.61 -3.27 4.30
C LEU A 166 -12.03 -3.36 5.77
N HIS A 167 -13.06 -4.14 6.07
CA HIS A 167 -13.52 -4.33 7.44
C HIS A 167 -12.44 -4.94 8.34
N LYS A 168 -11.66 -5.92 7.83
CA LYS A 168 -10.53 -6.48 8.58
C LYS A 168 -9.44 -5.44 8.84
N MET A 169 -9.09 -4.62 7.86
CA MET A 169 -8.13 -3.52 8.06
C MET A 169 -8.61 -2.53 9.12
N ARG A 170 -9.90 -2.21 9.15
CA ARG A 170 -10.51 -1.30 10.13
C ARG A 170 -10.59 -1.86 11.55
N GLN A 171 -10.53 -3.18 11.74
CA GLN A 171 -10.47 -3.80 13.07
C GLN A 171 -9.14 -3.50 13.79
N LEU A 172 -8.07 -3.20 13.04
CA LEU A 172 -6.79 -2.83 13.64
C LEU A 172 -6.85 -1.42 14.21
N ASN A 173 -6.75 -1.31 15.54
CA ASN A 173 -6.69 -0.02 16.23
C ASN A 173 -5.26 0.54 16.17
N LEU A 174 -4.84 1.03 15.01
CA LEU A 174 -3.50 1.56 14.76
C LEU A 174 -3.54 3.08 14.62
N THR A 175 -2.56 3.75 15.19
CA THR A 175 -2.30 5.19 15.02
C THR A 175 -1.38 5.46 13.84
N SER A 176 -0.52 4.48 13.51
CA SER A 176 0.42 4.54 12.40
C SER A 176 0.60 3.17 11.75
N ILE A 177 0.97 3.16 10.49
CA ILE A 177 1.32 1.96 9.72
C ILE A 177 2.61 2.21 8.93
N ARG A 178 3.32 1.14 8.60
CA ARG A 178 4.47 1.26 7.73
C ARG A 178 4.06 1.71 6.32
N MET A 179 3.10 1.01 5.72
CA MET A 179 2.44 1.36 4.45
C MET A 179 1.12 0.60 4.35
N HIS A 180 0.14 1.18 3.66
CA HIS A 180 -1.20 0.62 3.49
C HIS A 180 -1.22 -0.68 2.67
N ASP A 181 -0.34 -0.79 1.68
CA ASP A 181 -0.16 -1.97 0.83
C ASP A 181 0.34 -3.19 1.63
N ILE A 182 1.31 -2.98 2.54
CA ILE A 182 1.79 -4.03 3.45
C ILE A 182 0.66 -4.53 4.36
N MET A 183 -0.13 -3.61 4.90
CA MET A 183 -1.26 -3.96 5.76
C MET A 183 -2.31 -4.76 5.00
N ALA A 184 -2.72 -4.30 3.83
CA ALA A 184 -3.73 -4.98 3.01
C ALA A 184 -3.26 -6.38 2.58
N LEU A 185 -2.00 -6.50 2.13
CA LEU A 185 -1.41 -7.77 1.73
C LEU A 185 -1.30 -8.75 2.91
N ASN A 186 -0.75 -8.31 4.03
CA ASN A 186 -0.58 -9.15 5.22
C ASN A 186 -1.92 -9.71 5.71
N ILE A 187 -2.95 -8.86 5.83
CA ILE A 187 -4.27 -9.27 6.32
C ILE A 187 -4.95 -10.20 5.30
N ALA A 188 -4.86 -9.92 4.00
CA ALA A 188 -5.43 -10.78 2.98
C ALA A 188 -4.79 -12.18 2.96
N LEU A 189 -3.47 -12.26 3.09
CA LEU A 189 -2.74 -13.54 3.15
C LEU A 189 -3.03 -14.33 4.42
N LEU A 190 -3.31 -13.63 5.53
CA LEU A 190 -3.60 -14.27 6.81
C LEU A 190 -5.05 -14.74 6.92
N THR A 191 -6.02 -13.93 6.45
CA THR A 191 -7.44 -14.12 6.74
C THR A 191 -8.31 -14.46 5.54
N GLY A 192 -7.73 -14.46 4.34
CA GLY A 192 -8.50 -14.57 3.10
C GLY A 192 -7.71 -15.12 1.92
N LYS A 193 -7.85 -14.46 0.79
CA LYS A 193 -7.29 -14.92 -0.49
C LYS A 193 -6.68 -13.75 -1.28
N MET A 194 -5.58 -14.03 -1.96
CA MET A 194 -4.98 -13.15 -2.96
C MET A 194 -5.19 -13.74 -4.36
N ILE A 195 -5.59 -12.88 -5.31
CA ILE A 195 -5.72 -13.20 -6.74
C ILE A 195 -4.67 -12.36 -7.48
N TYR A 196 -3.80 -13.02 -8.24
CA TYR A 196 -2.79 -12.35 -9.06
C TYR A 196 -3.15 -12.41 -10.54
N ASP A 197 -3.22 -11.23 -11.16
CA ASP A 197 -3.32 -11.08 -12.62
C ASP A 197 -1.96 -10.62 -13.16
N SER A 198 -1.36 -11.40 -14.04
CA SER A 198 -0.03 -11.11 -14.60
C SER A 198 -0.02 -9.96 -15.62
N LYS A 199 -1.20 -9.49 -16.07
CA LYS A 199 -1.31 -8.36 -16.98
C LYS A 199 -1.08 -7.03 -16.26
N SER A 200 -0.38 -6.11 -16.90
CA SER A 200 -0.17 -4.75 -16.40
C SER A 200 -1.39 -3.89 -16.66
N TYR A 201 -1.91 -3.26 -15.59
CA TYR A 201 -3.05 -2.34 -15.66
C TYR A 201 -2.73 -0.96 -15.06
N VAL A 202 -1.48 -0.73 -14.70
CA VAL A 202 -1.00 0.55 -14.16
C VAL A 202 0.29 0.93 -14.85
N ASN A 203 0.36 2.15 -15.34
CA ASN A 203 1.58 2.83 -15.73
C ASN A 203 2.07 3.63 -14.54
N TYR A 204 2.99 2.99 -13.77
CA TYR A 204 3.58 3.53 -12.56
C TYR A 204 4.60 4.60 -12.93
N ARG A 205 4.25 5.86 -12.72
CA ARG A 205 5.05 7.02 -13.17
C ARG A 205 6.22 7.27 -12.24
N GLN A 206 7.39 7.53 -12.84
CA GLN A 206 8.60 7.91 -12.15
C GLN A 206 8.93 9.37 -12.39
N HIS A 207 9.01 10.14 -11.30
CA HIS A 207 9.44 11.53 -11.28
C HIS A 207 10.20 11.85 -9.99
N GLU A 208 10.70 13.08 -9.84
CA GLU A 208 11.60 13.46 -8.75
C GLU A 208 10.94 13.39 -7.36
N ASN A 209 9.63 13.53 -7.29
CA ASN A 209 8.85 13.61 -6.04
C ASN A 209 8.23 12.27 -5.60
N ASN A 210 8.48 11.16 -6.28
CA ASN A 210 7.95 9.87 -5.83
C ASN A 210 8.46 9.49 -4.43
N VAL A 211 7.58 9.03 -3.56
CA VAL A 211 7.92 8.52 -2.21
C VAL A 211 8.86 7.33 -2.32
N ILE A 212 8.60 6.43 -3.29
CA ILE A 212 9.45 5.28 -3.63
C ILE A 212 9.88 5.42 -5.08
N GLY A 213 11.02 6.08 -5.32
CA GLY A 213 11.55 6.25 -6.67
C GLY A 213 12.28 5.01 -7.21
N TYR A 214 12.12 4.73 -8.50
CA TYR A 214 12.89 3.72 -9.22
C TYR A 214 14.32 4.24 -9.44
N LYS A 215 15.27 3.80 -8.60
CA LYS A 215 16.67 4.28 -8.69
C LYS A 215 17.51 3.39 -9.61
N HIS A 216 17.72 3.83 -10.86
CA HIS A 216 18.76 3.27 -11.73
C HIS A 216 20.21 3.60 -11.27
N LYS A 217 20.40 4.56 -10.36
CA LYS A 217 21.74 4.98 -9.94
C LYS A 217 22.31 4.07 -8.85
N LYS A 218 23.52 3.55 -9.10
CA LYS A 218 24.37 2.98 -8.04
C LYS A 218 24.63 4.06 -6.98
N ILE A 219 23.88 4.03 -5.89
CA ILE A 219 24.09 4.95 -4.76
C ILE A 219 25.46 4.63 -4.16
N LYS A 220 26.35 5.63 -4.04
CA LYS A 220 27.61 5.47 -3.32
C LYS A 220 27.31 5.04 -1.89
N LEU A 221 28.08 4.09 -1.36
CA LEU A 221 27.89 3.53 -0.01
C LEU A 221 27.83 4.61 1.08
N SER A 222 28.61 5.70 0.92
CA SER A 222 28.60 6.86 1.83
C SER A 222 27.25 7.59 1.89
N ASN A 223 26.58 7.76 0.74
CA ASN A 223 25.27 8.41 0.68
C ASN A 223 24.18 7.50 1.24
N TRP A 224 24.27 6.20 0.96
CA TRP A 224 23.39 5.20 1.56
C TRP A 224 23.48 5.19 3.10
N ILE A 225 24.68 5.28 3.66
CA ILE A 225 24.91 5.38 5.13
C ILE A 225 24.31 6.69 5.67
N LYS A 226 24.54 7.83 5.01
CA LYS A 226 23.97 9.13 5.43
C LYS A 226 22.45 9.14 5.41
N ASP A 227 21.83 8.59 4.34
CA ASP A 227 20.37 8.47 4.23
C ASP A 227 19.81 7.55 5.33
N LYS A 228 20.54 6.49 5.69
CA LYS A 228 20.15 5.60 6.79
C LYS A 228 20.30 6.25 8.15
N ILE A 229 21.35 7.02 8.40
CA ILE A 229 21.51 7.78 9.65
C ILE A 229 20.39 8.82 9.79
N LYS A 230 19.99 9.49 8.70
CA LYS A 230 18.87 10.44 8.71
C LYS A 230 17.53 9.78 9.04
N LEU A 231 17.30 8.56 8.54
CA LEU A 231 16.16 7.71 8.92
C LEU A 231 16.24 7.25 10.39
N PHE A 232 17.43 7.11 10.94
CA PHE A 232 17.68 6.80 12.35
C PHE A 232 17.31 7.94 13.30
N VAL A 233 17.51 9.18 12.87
CA VAL A 233 17.25 10.37 13.69
C VAL A 233 15.77 10.75 13.66
N ASN A 234 15.10 10.54 12.54
CA ASN A 234 13.64 10.71 12.44
C ASN A 234 13.00 9.39 12.90
N LYS A 235 12.64 9.28 14.19
CA LYS A 235 11.80 8.21 14.71
C LYS A 235 10.50 8.19 13.89
N GLU A 236 10.39 7.29 12.91
CA GLU A 236 9.11 6.94 12.34
C GLU A 236 8.23 6.45 13.50
N SER A 237 7.05 7.01 13.64
CA SER A 237 6.10 6.68 14.72
C SER A 237 5.50 5.27 14.60
N TYR A 238 5.93 4.49 13.61
CA TYR A 238 5.44 3.13 13.35
C TYR A 238 6.19 2.09 14.19
N SER A 239 5.44 1.16 14.76
CA SER A 239 5.97 0.00 15.47
C SER A 239 5.42 -1.30 14.89
N ILE A 240 6.30 -2.14 14.34
CA ILE A 240 5.92 -3.49 13.88
C ILE A 240 5.44 -4.36 15.04
N GLY A 241 5.93 -4.09 16.25
CA GLY A 241 5.50 -4.79 17.47
C GLY A 241 4.04 -4.47 17.81
N GLU A 242 3.65 -3.20 17.74
CA GLU A 242 2.25 -2.77 17.93
C GLU A 242 1.35 -3.35 16.84
N TYR A 243 1.80 -3.33 15.58
CA TYR A 243 1.07 -3.96 14.49
C TYR A 243 0.86 -5.46 14.75
N ALA A 244 1.90 -6.20 15.13
CA ALA A 244 1.81 -7.63 15.42
C ALA A 244 0.88 -7.92 16.62
N GLU A 245 0.86 -7.06 17.62
CA GLU A 245 -0.08 -7.16 18.75
C GLU A 245 -1.52 -7.01 18.29
N GLN A 246 -1.84 -6.00 17.49
CA GLN A 246 -3.17 -5.80 16.93
C GLN A 246 -3.61 -6.97 16.04
N VAL A 247 -2.69 -7.54 15.26
CA VAL A 247 -2.96 -8.73 14.44
C VAL A 247 -3.25 -9.96 15.33
N LEU A 248 -2.51 -10.16 16.40
CA LEU A 248 -2.77 -11.25 17.35
C LEU A 248 -4.12 -11.10 18.05
N ILE A 249 -4.47 -9.90 18.50
CA ILE A 249 -5.75 -9.61 19.17
C ILE A 249 -6.92 -9.91 18.24
N ASN A 250 -6.85 -9.48 16.99
CA ASN A 250 -8.00 -9.49 16.10
C ASN A 250 -8.09 -10.74 15.20
N PHE A 251 -6.96 -11.44 14.96
CA PHE A 251 -6.90 -12.49 13.95
C PHE A 251 -6.22 -13.79 14.41
N SER A 252 -6.01 -13.99 15.72
CA SER A 252 -5.40 -15.23 16.24
C SER A 252 -6.17 -16.50 15.84
N ASP A 253 -7.48 -16.41 15.64
CA ASP A 253 -8.31 -17.55 15.22
C ASP A 253 -8.02 -18.04 13.78
N TYR A 254 -7.36 -17.20 12.97
CA TYR A 254 -6.90 -17.57 11.63
C TYR A 254 -5.50 -18.20 11.63
N MET A 255 -4.88 -18.38 12.81
CA MET A 255 -3.51 -18.83 12.97
C MET A 255 -3.42 -20.19 13.64
N ASN A 256 -2.52 -21.04 13.13
CA ASN A 256 -2.04 -22.17 13.92
C ASN A 256 -1.04 -21.70 15.01
N GLU A 257 -0.68 -22.59 15.94
CA GLU A 257 0.22 -22.24 17.05
C GLU A 257 1.61 -21.78 16.59
N TYR A 258 2.13 -22.34 15.50
CA TYR A 258 3.40 -21.88 14.93
C TYR A 258 3.29 -20.39 14.52
N LYS A 259 2.27 -20.01 13.78
CA LYS A 259 2.09 -18.64 13.29
C LYS A 259 1.84 -17.67 14.44
N LYS A 260 1.04 -18.03 15.44
CA LYS A 260 0.85 -17.24 16.66
C LYS A 260 2.21 -16.95 17.34
N ASN A 261 3.04 -18.00 17.50
CA ASN A 261 4.37 -17.84 18.09
C ASN A 261 5.28 -16.90 17.29
N GLU A 262 5.21 -16.95 15.92
CA GLU A 262 5.97 -16.04 15.08
C GLU A 262 5.52 -14.58 15.25
N TYR A 263 4.22 -14.32 15.30
CA TYR A 263 3.70 -12.97 15.58
C TYR A 263 4.05 -12.48 16.99
N MET A 264 4.09 -13.37 18.00
CA MET A 264 4.59 -13.02 19.35
C MET A 264 6.08 -12.64 19.33
N VAL A 265 6.91 -13.34 18.53
CA VAL A 265 8.32 -12.98 18.35
C VAL A 265 8.45 -11.57 17.73
N ILE A 266 7.61 -11.23 16.76
CA ILE A 266 7.59 -9.90 16.13
C ILE A 266 7.12 -8.85 17.15
N ARG A 267 6.04 -9.12 17.89
CA ARG A 267 5.52 -8.22 18.94
C ARG A 267 6.57 -7.87 19.96
N ASP A 268 7.32 -8.89 20.42
CA ASP A 268 8.20 -8.77 21.57
C ASP A 268 9.66 -8.46 21.19
N TYR A 269 9.97 -8.31 19.90
CA TYR A 269 11.37 -8.23 19.42
C TYR A 269 12.20 -7.14 20.11
N ASN A 270 11.58 -6.00 20.45
CA ASN A 270 12.29 -4.86 21.03
C ASN A 270 12.39 -4.89 22.57
N LYS A 271 11.80 -5.89 23.24
CA LYS A 271 11.81 -6.01 24.71
C LYS A 271 13.17 -6.41 25.28
N SER A 272 14.01 -7.10 24.49
CA SER A 272 15.36 -7.51 24.91
C SER A 272 16.29 -7.77 23.73
N VAL A 273 17.60 -7.80 24.00
CA VAL A 273 18.61 -8.19 22.99
C VAL A 273 18.37 -9.63 22.50
N ILE A 274 17.98 -10.53 23.39
CA ILE A 274 17.69 -11.94 23.06
C ILE A 274 16.53 -12.00 22.06
N ASN A 275 15.47 -11.24 22.28
CA ASN A 275 14.33 -11.18 21.38
C ASN A 275 14.70 -10.61 20.01
N LYS A 276 15.56 -9.58 19.95
CA LYS A 276 16.11 -9.07 18.68
C LYS A 276 16.87 -10.15 17.92
N LEU A 277 17.74 -10.89 18.60
CA LEU A 277 18.50 -12.00 18.00
C LEU A 277 17.57 -13.12 17.53
N LYS A 278 16.53 -13.44 18.30
CA LYS A 278 15.50 -14.41 17.91
C LYS A 278 14.78 -14.00 16.63
N LEU A 279 14.37 -12.74 16.50
CA LEU A 279 13.76 -12.23 15.27
C LEU A 279 14.74 -12.25 14.10
N LEU A 280 16.02 -11.87 14.32
CA LEU A 280 17.06 -11.89 13.30
C LEU A 280 17.37 -13.29 12.75
N SER A 281 17.13 -14.34 13.53
CA SER A 281 17.32 -15.74 13.08
C SER A 281 16.25 -16.19 12.08
N LYS A 282 15.11 -15.49 12.01
CA LYS A 282 13.97 -15.89 11.18
C LYS A 282 14.19 -15.66 9.69
N ASN A 283 13.77 -16.61 8.86
CA ASN A 283 13.95 -16.56 7.41
C ASN A 283 13.14 -15.44 6.75
N TYR A 284 11.94 -15.13 7.26
CA TYR A 284 11.10 -14.07 6.73
C TYR A 284 11.69 -12.65 6.92
N THR A 285 12.75 -12.48 7.72
CA THR A 285 13.50 -11.21 7.80
C THR A 285 14.59 -11.09 6.71
N ARG A 286 14.71 -12.09 5.82
CA ARG A 286 15.72 -12.14 4.75
C ARG A 286 15.05 -11.88 3.40
N ALA A 287 15.23 -10.69 2.86
CA ALA A 287 14.78 -10.38 1.50
C ALA A 287 15.66 -11.07 0.45
N LYS A 288 15.11 -11.31 -0.75
CA LYS A 288 15.87 -11.84 -1.91
C LYS A 288 17.05 -10.92 -2.29
N ILE A 289 16.98 -9.63 -1.96
CA ILE A 289 18.04 -8.65 -2.23
C ILE A 289 18.87 -8.43 -0.96
N ASN A 290 20.15 -8.75 -1.00
CA ASN A 290 21.05 -8.66 0.17
C ASN A 290 21.05 -7.28 0.86
N ARG A 291 21.02 -6.17 0.11
CA ARG A 291 20.98 -4.82 0.66
C ARG A 291 19.71 -4.54 1.48
N THR A 292 18.56 -5.04 1.03
CA THR A 292 17.30 -4.94 1.75
C THR A 292 17.35 -5.76 3.03
N THR A 293 17.91 -6.97 2.99
CA THR A 293 18.13 -7.82 4.18
C THR A 293 19.01 -7.09 5.22
N ILE A 294 20.12 -6.51 4.79
CA ILE A 294 21.00 -5.73 5.68
C ILE A 294 20.24 -4.58 6.33
N SER A 295 19.46 -3.83 5.54
CA SER A 295 18.67 -2.71 6.05
C SER A 295 17.63 -3.14 7.10
N ILE A 296 16.88 -4.21 6.83
CA ILE A 296 15.89 -4.77 7.77
C ILE A 296 16.58 -5.22 9.06
N ARG A 297 17.68 -5.95 8.96
CA ARG A 297 18.42 -6.46 10.11
C ARG A 297 19.01 -5.35 10.96
N CYS A 298 19.54 -4.29 10.35
CA CYS A 298 19.97 -3.09 11.06
C CYS A 298 18.80 -2.45 11.83
N LYS A 299 17.64 -2.27 11.18
CA LYS A 299 16.45 -1.72 11.84
C LYS A 299 16.03 -2.57 13.05
N ILE A 300 16.04 -3.90 12.94
CA ILE A 300 15.74 -4.81 14.07
C ILE A 300 16.73 -4.62 15.20
N LEU A 301 18.04 -4.63 14.92
CA LEU A 301 19.09 -4.48 15.95
C LEU A 301 18.94 -3.17 16.74
N PHE A 302 18.61 -2.09 16.04
CA PHE A 302 18.49 -0.78 16.64
C PHE A 302 17.06 -0.46 17.16
N GLY A 303 16.10 -1.39 17.02
CA GLY A 303 14.74 -1.20 17.50
C GLY A 303 13.93 -0.16 16.72
N LEU A 304 14.11 -0.11 15.39
CA LEU A 304 13.53 0.89 14.48
C LEU A 304 12.50 0.28 13.51
N MET A 305 11.86 -0.81 13.89
CA MET A 305 10.84 -1.47 13.08
C MET A 305 9.44 -1.21 13.65
#